data_a7137933bf15614641fe3b364fc437b4
#
_entry.id   a7137933bf15614641fe3b364fc437b4
#
_cell.length_a   1.000
_cell.length_b   1.000
_cell.length_c   1.000
_cell.angle_alpha   90.00
_cell.angle_beta   90.00
_cell.angle_gamma   90.00
#
_symmetry.space_group_name_H-M   'P 1'
#
loop_
_entity.id
_entity.type
_entity.pdbx_description
1 polymer ?
#
loop_
_entity_poly.entity_id
_entity_poly.type
_entity_poly.pdbx_seq_one_letter_code
_entity_poly.pdbx_strand_id
1 'polypeptide(L)'
;MTRRGDTLLFDAPPTVAAWAAAGGKKESEGPLASAFDFVTQDAAFGEQGCENWEQAESLLQRKAVELCLRKADIPRSKVDIAFAGDLQAQCTASNYTMRELGIPFAGVYGACSTMAETLGLAAVFAAGGMAERVLALTSSHFCAAERQFRTPLEYGAKRTPTAQWTATAAGACLVRAHGSAGVPVLSVTFGRVQDFAVHDINNMGAAMMPAAASTLLRYFSATGTSPQDFDAIFTGDLGEVGTTLLHEQMAKEGLPLDNHKDCGCLLYDTNSQNVQAGGSGAGCSAAVLCGKILPMLAAGQLRRVLFLATGALMSQTTFLQGESIPGIAHCVELGGAV
;
A
#
# COMPACT_ATOMS: atom_id res chain seq x y z
N MET A 1 -6.94 6.46 23.09
CA MET A 1 -7.49 6.12 21.75
C MET A 1 -9.01 6.26 21.81
N THR A 2 -9.58 7.06 20.92
CA THR A 2 -11.01 7.38 20.88
C THR A 2 -11.59 6.93 19.53
N ARG A 3 -12.76 6.28 19.54
CA ARG A 3 -13.46 5.88 18.31
C ARG A 3 -14.54 6.89 17.93
N ARG A 4 -14.55 7.34 16.67
CA ARG A 4 -15.61 8.14 16.06
C ARG A 4 -16.05 7.48 14.75
N GLY A 5 -17.27 6.94 14.71
CA GLY A 5 -17.73 6.14 13.57
C GLY A 5 -16.80 4.95 13.30
N ASP A 6 -16.23 4.92 12.09
CA ASP A 6 -15.27 3.88 11.67
C ASP A 6 -13.81 4.32 11.90
N THR A 7 -13.57 5.52 12.43
CA THR A 7 -12.24 6.10 12.65
C THR A 7 -11.78 5.93 14.09
N LEU A 8 -10.54 5.48 14.27
CA LEU A 8 -9.82 5.42 15.53
C LEU A 8 -8.84 6.59 15.60
N LEU A 9 -8.99 7.47 16.57
CA LEU A 9 -8.13 8.63 16.83
C LEU A 9 -7.17 8.28 17.97
N PHE A 10 -5.88 8.59 17.81
CA PHE A 10 -4.86 8.29 18.83
C PHE A 10 -4.56 9.54 19.66
N ASP A 11 -4.95 9.54 20.94
CA ASP A 11 -4.65 10.62 21.89
C ASP A 11 -3.14 10.72 22.17
N ALA A 12 -2.44 9.59 22.12
CA ALA A 12 -1.00 9.46 22.17
C ALA A 12 -0.55 8.69 20.90
N PRO A 13 -0.29 9.39 19.79
CA PRO A 13 -0.03 8.78 18.50
C PRO A 13 1.21 7.87 18.51
N PRO A 14 1.12 6.64 18.03
CA PRO A 14 2.31 5.83 17.75
C PRO A 14 3.06 6.43 16.55
N THR A 15 4.32 6.07 16.36
CA THR A 15 5.17 6.64 15.32
C THR A 15 5.71 5.58 14.38
N VAL A 16 5.78 5.90 13.10
CA VAL A 16 6.62 5.18 12.13
C VAL A 16 8.04 5.63 12.36
N ALA A 17 8.83 4.82 13.07
CA ALA A 17 10.19 5.15 13.49
C ALA A 17 11.25 4.88 12.42
N ALA A 18 10.97 3.93 11.51
CA ALA A 18 11.82 3.63 10.37
C ALA A 18 10.99 3.00 9.24
N TRP A 19 11.51 3.11 8.01
CA TRP A 19 10.89 2.55 6.83
C TRP A 19 11.92 2.24 5.75
N ALA A 20 11.56 1.33 4.84
CA ALA A 20 12.37 1.05 3.66
C ALA A 20 11.50 0.60 2.49
N ALA A 21 11.96 0.91 1.28
CA ALA A 21 11.37 0.49 0.02
C ALA A 21 12.35 -0.37 -0.78
N ALA A 22 11.85 -1.48 -1.34
CA ALA A 22 12.58 -2.33 -2.28
C ALA A 22 11.82 -2.40 -3.59
N GLY A 23 12.52 -2.37 -4.74
CA GLY A 23 11.90 -2.35 -6.06
C GLY A 23 12.61 -3.24 -7.07
N GLY A 24 11.85 -3.61 -8.11
CA GLY A 24 12.36 -4.34 -9.27
C GLY A 24 12.95 -3.40 -10.33
N LYS A 25 13.26 -4.01 -11.49
CA LYS A 25 13.89 -3.30 -12.61
C LYS A 25 13.02 -2.13 -13.12
N LYS A 26 11.74 -2.36 -13.37
CA LYS A 26 10.86 -1.33 -13.94
C LYS A 26 10.66 -0.15 -12.99
N GLU A 27 10.58 -0.41 -11.71
CA GLU A 27 10.46 0.59 -10.64
C GLU A 27 11.75 1.43 -10.53
N SER A 28 12.92 0.79 -10.76
CA SER A 28 14.21 1.48 -10.78
C SER A 28 14.44 2.39 -12.00
N GLU A 29 13.57 2.32 -13.00
CA GLU A 29 13.58 3.14 -14.21
C GLU A 29 12.53 4.28 -14.14
N GLY A 30 11.71 4.31 -13.09
CA GLY A 30 10.61 5.25 -12.92
C GLY A 30 10.99 6.56 -12.21
N PRO A 31 10.03 7.48 -12.04
CA PRO A 31 10.25 8.78 -11.41
C PRO A 31 10.76 8.70 -9.96
N LEU A 32 10.53 7.58 -9.29
CA LEU A 32 10.95 7.34 -7.91
C LEU A 32 12.17 6.41 -7.80
N ALA A 33 12.94 6.20 -8.87
CA ALA A 33 14.09 5.29 -8.90
C ALA A 33 15.08 5.55 -7.75
N SER A 34 15.40 6.81 -7.44
CA SER A 34 16.33 7.20 -6.37
C SER A 34 15.75 7.05 -4.95
N ALA A 35 14.46 6.76 -4.82
CA ALA A 35 13.77 6.64 -3.53
C ALA A 35 13.81 5.22 -2.94
N PHE A 36 14.25 4.24 -3.74
CA PHE A 36 14.37 2.86 -3.28
C PHE A 36 15.68 2.63 -2.52
N ASP A 37 15.58 1.92 -1.40
CA ASP A 37 16.73 1.47 -0.59
C ASP A 37 17.42 0.23 -1.18
N PHE A 38 16.69 -0.53 -1.98
CA PHE A 38 17.18 -1.67 -2.74
C PHE A 38 16.48 -1.74 -4.09
N VAL A 39 17.25 -1.96 -5.14
CA VAL A 39 16.73 -2.27 -6.49
C VAL A 39 17.53 -3.40 -7.10
N THR A 40 16.88 -4.14 -8.03
CA THR A 40 17.58 -5.10 -8.88
C THR A 40 17.35 -4.76 -10.34
N GLN A 41 18.37 -4.99 -11.17
CA GLN A 41 18.28 -4.87 -12.63
C GLN A 41 17.89 -6.21 -13.28
N ASP A 42 17.95 -7.28 -12.53
CA ASP A 42 17.48 -8.60 -12.96
C ASP A 42 15.97 -8.76 -12.72
N ALA A 43 15.20 -8.74 -13.80
CA ALA A 43 13.73 -8.84 -13.74
C ALA A 43 13.25 -10.18 -13.16
N ALA A 44 14.08 -11.23 -13.24
CA ALA A 44 13.76 -12.57 -12.74
C ALA A 44 14.34 -12.83 -11.33
N PHE A 45 15.20 -11.92 -10.82
CA PHE A 45 15.91 -12.09 -9.54
C PHE A 45 16.81 -13.33 -9.46
N GLY A 46 17.20 -13.91 -10.61
CA GLY A 46 18.06 -15.08 -10.68
C GLY A 46 19.47 -14.80 -10.14
N GLU A 47 20.01 -13.59 -10.35
CA GLU A 47 21.29 -13.15 -9.77
C GLU A 47 21.28 -13.13 -8.22
N GLN A 48 20.10 -13.03 -7.61
CA GLN A 48 19.88 -13.14 -6.18
C GLN A 48 19.55 -14.57 -5.72
N GLY A 49 19.62 -15.55 -6.63
CA GLY A 49 19.38 -16.97 -6.36
C GLY A 49 17.89 -17.36 -6.32
N CYS A 50 17.00 -16.55 -6.89
CA CYS A 50 15.58 -16.89 -7.00
C CYS A 50 15.34 -17.80 -8.21
N GLU A 51 14.58 -18.87 -8.01
CA GLU A 51 14.21 -19.84 -9.05
C GLU A 51 12.78 -19.64 -9.57
N ASN A 52 11.98 -18.84 -8.87
CA ASN A 52 10.59 -18.56 -9.22
C ASN A 52 10.16 -17.20 -8.67
N TRP A 53 8.99 -16.75 -9.11
CA TRP A 53 8.46 -15.42 -8.79
C TRP A 53 8.04 -15.26 -7.32
N GLU A 54 7.62 -16.35 -6.67
CA GLU A 54 7.29 -16.37 -5.26
C GLU A 54 8.52 -16.12 -4.38
N GLN A 55 9.63 -16.74 -4.74
CA GLN A 55 10.93 -16.49 -4.08
C GLN A 55 11.39 -15.05 -4.31
N ALA A 56 11.20 -14.52 -5.52
CA ALA A 56 11.54 -13.14 -5.85
C ALA A 56 10.76 -12.14 -5.00
N GLU A 57 9.45 -12.34 -4.86
CA GLU A 57 8.61 -11.48 -4.02
C GLU A 57 8.96 -11.60 -2.54
N SER A 58 9.19 -12.81 -2.03
CA SER A 58 9.65 -13.03 -0.65
C SER A 58 11.00 -12.37 -0.39
N LEU A 59 11.91 -12.37 -1.37
CA LEU A 59 13.19 -11.67 -1.28
C LEU A 59 12.99 -10.16 -1.17
N LEU A 60 12.09 -9.56 -1.97
CA LEU A 60 11.76 -8.13 -1.88
C LEU A 60 11.25 -7.75 -0.52
N GLN A 61 10.29 -8.49 0.04
CA GLN A 61 9.79 -8.27 1.39
C GLN A 61 10.92 -8.35 2.43
N ARG A 62 11.73 -9.42 2.36
CA ARG A 62 12.86 -9.59 3.27
C ARG A 62 13.83 -8.42 3.20
N LYS A 63 14.20 -7.95 1.99
CA LYS A 63 15.06 -6.79 1.80
C LYS A 63 14.48 -5.52 2.42
N ALA A 64 13.18 -5.25 2.20
CA ALA A 64 12.52 -4.11 2.82
C ALA A 64 12.56 -4.18 4.37
N VAL A 65 12.28 -5.34 4.96
CA VAL A 65 12.33 -5.53 6.42
C VAL A 65 13.76 -5.37 6.95
N GLU A 66 14.75 -6.04 6.34
CA GLU A 66 16.15 -5.98 6.77
C GLU A 66 16.69 -4.53 6.75
N LEU A 67 16.36 -3.78 5.69
CA LEU A 67 16.77 -2.38 5.54
C LEU A 67 16.03 -1.47 6.52
N CYS A 68 14.74 -1.67 6.73
CA CYS A 68 13.95 -0.94 7.72
C CYS A 68 14.52 -1.12 9.14
N LEU A 69 14.78 -2.36 9.54
CA LEU A 69 15.35 -2.67 10.86
C LEU A 69 16.79 -2.17 11.02
N ARG A 70 17.60 -2.19 9.96
CA ARG A 70 18.96 -1.63 9.94
C ARG A 70 18.90 -0.11 10.16
N LYS A 71 18.01 0.62 9.49
CA LYS A 71 17.82 2.07 9.71
C LYS A 71 17.39 2.41 11.15
N ALA A 72 16.64 1.50 11.77
CA ALA A 72 16.20 1.65 13.16
C ALA A 72 17.26 1.22 14.19
N ASP A 73 18.35 0.60 13.77
CA ASP A 73 19.34 -0.08 14.63
C ASP A 73 18.70 -1.09 15.59
N ILE A 74 17.76 -1.90 15.08
CA ILE A 74 17.02 -2.89 15.85
C ILE A 74 17.23 -4.28 15.26
N PRO A 75 17.67 -5.27 16.04
CA PRO A 75 17.77 -6.65 15.58
C PRO A 75 16.37 -7.27 15.44
N ARG A 76 16.19 -8.17 14.45
CA ARG A 76 14.90 -8.84 14.19
C ARG A 76 14.31 -9.55 15.40
N SER A 77 15.14 -10.05 16.32
CA SER A 77 14.72 -10.71 17.56
C SER A 77 14.02 -9.77 18.57
N LYS A 78 14.04 -8.46 18.31
CA LYS A 78 13.38 -7.45 19.14
C LYS A 78 12.07 -6.95 18.54
N VAL A 79 11.67 -7.45 17.37
CA VAL A 79 10.35 -7.21 16.81
C VAL A 79 9.33 -8.08 17.53
N ASP A 80 8.28 -7.46 18.03
CA ASP A 80 7.28 -8.18 18.83
C ASP A 80 6.29 -8.93 17.93
N ILE A 81 5.85 -8.29 16.83
CA ILE A 81 4.94 -8.88 15.84
C ILE A 81 5.07 -8.14 14.48
N ALA A 82 4.80 -8.84 13.40
CA ALA A 82 4.64 -8.30 12.06
C ALA A 82 3.20 -8.52 11.56
N PHE A 83 2.61 -7.48 10.98
CA PHE A 83 1.44 -7.57 10.11
C PHE A 83 1.92 -7.47 8.67
N ALA A 84 1.64 -8.49 7.89
CA ALA A 84 2.10 -8.55 6.51
C ALA A 84 1.07 -9.24 5.60
N GLY A 85 1.10 -8.89 4.33
CA GLY A 85 0.30 -9.51 3.30
C GLY A 85 0.88 -9.23 1.92
N ASP A 86 0.35 -9.92 0.95
CA ASP A 86 0.72 -9.83 -0.46
C ASP A 86 -0.47 -10.23 -1.34
N LEU A 87 -0.30 -10.23 -2.66
CA LEU A 87 -1.37 -10.56 -3.61
C LEU A 87 -1.47 -12.05 -3.96
N GLN A 88 -0.55 -12.86 -3.45
CA GLN A 88 -0.59 -14.31 -3.72
C GLN A 88 -1.60 -15.01 -2.82
N ALA A 89 -2.12 -16.14 -3.30
CA ALA A 89 -3.04 -16.94 -2.51
C ALA A 89 -2.44 -17.29 -1.15
N GLN A 90 -3.22 -17.13 -0.09
CA GLN A 90 -2.86 -17.36 1.32
C GLN A 90 -1.62 -16.58 1.79
N CYS A 91 -1.35 -15.39 1.20
CA CYS A 91 -0.20 -14.55 1.56
C CYS A 91 1.14 -15.32 1.48
N THR A 92 1.37 -16.02 0.38
CA THR A 92 2.51 -16.93 0.23
C THR A 92 3.85 -16.23 0.41
N ALA A 93 4.07 -15.08 -0.22
CA ALA A 93 5.33 -14.35 -0.09
C ALA A 93 5.60 -13.94 1.36
N SER A 94 4.58 -13.44 2.06
CA SER A 94 4.67 -13.03 3.47
C SER A 94 4.96 -14.22 4.39
N ASN A 95 4.28 -15.35 4.18
CA ASN A 95 4.51 -16.57 4.95
C ASN A 95 5.98 -17.05 4.84
N TYR A 96 6.51 -17.10 3.63
CA TYR A 96 7.90 -17.54 3.42
C TYR A 96 8.91 -16.51 3.96
N THR A 97 8.64 -15.22 3.81
CA THR A 97 9.46 -14.15 4.38
C THR A 97 9.54 -14.27 5.91
N MET A 98 8.40 -14.42 6.59
CA MET A 98 8.37 -14.49 8.06
C MET A 98 8.95 -15.81 8.59
N ARG A 99 8.82 -16.92 7.85
CA ARG A 99 9.52 -18.16 8.15
C ARG A 99 11.04 -17.96 8.23
N GLU A 100 11.62 -17.22 7.27
CA GLU A 100 13.07 -16.98 7.25
C GLU A 100 13.53 -15.96 8.28
N LEU A 101 12.69 -14.94 8.54
CA LEU A 101 13.01 -13.91 9.54
C LEU A 101 12.81 -14.39 10.97
N GLY A 102 11.94 -15.38 11.22
CA GLY A 102 11.62 -15.89 12.55
C GLY A 102 10.91 -14.87 13.43
N ILE A 103 10.13 -13.97 12.85
CA ILE A 103 9.36 -12.92 13.55
C ILE A 103 7.92 -13.43 13.76
N PRO A 104 7.31 -13.22 14.95
CA PRO A 104 5.89 -13.48 15.15
C PRO A 104 5.04 -12.73 14.11
N PHE A 105 4.04 -13.39 13.53
CA PHE A 105 3.40 -12.92 12.31
C PHE A 105 1.89 -13.13 12.30
N ALA A 106 1.16 -12.12 11.87
CA ALA A 106 -0.24 -12.22 11.49
C ALA A 106 -0.40 -11.81 10.02
N GLY A 107 -0.80 -12.77 9.19
CA GLY A 107 -1.10 -12.54 7.76
C GLY A 107 -2.44 -11.86 7.58
N VAL A 108 -2.49 -10.82 6.74
CA VAL A 108 -3.71 -10.08 6.40
C VAL A 108 -3.84 -9.97 4.88
N TYR A 109 -5.08 -9.83 4.40
CA TYR A 109 -5.36 -9.72 2.97
C TYR A 109 -6.39 -8.63 2.67
N GLY A 110 -5.93 -7.49 2.23
CA GLY A 110 -6.73 -6.39 1.71
C GLY A 110 -6.48 -6.11 0.23
N ALA A 111 -5.97 -7.10 -0.54
CA ALA A 111 -5.48 -6.89 -1.89
C ALA A 111 -4.46 -5.74 -1.93
N CYS A 112 -4.59 -4.77 -2.85
CA CYS A 112 -3.68 -3.63 -2.95
C CYS A 112 -3.76 -2.67 -1.75
N SER A 113 -4.82 -2.73 -0.91
CA SER A 113 -4.97 -1.88 0.28
C SER A 113 -4.13 -2.34 1.49
N THR A 114 -3.46 -3.47 1.39
CA THR A 114 -2.74 -4.13 2.49
C THR A 114 -1.72 -3.22 3.19
N MET A 115 -1.10 -2.24 2.50
CA MET A 115 -0.15 -1.34 3.19
C MET A 115 -0.83 -0.46 4.24
N ALA A 116 -1.98 0.12 3.95
CA ALA A 116 -2.73 0.91 4.94
C ALA A 116 -3.38 0.02 6.00
N GLU A 117 -3.80 -1.19 5.65
CA GLU A 117 -4.33 -2.19 6.59
C GLU A 117 -3.26 -2.59 7.63
N THR A 118 -2.09 -3.02 7.18
CA THR A 118 -0.98 -3.43 8.06
C THR A 118 -0.48 -2.29 8.92
N LEU A 119 -0.33 -1.07 8.36
CA LEU A 119 0.08 0.13 9.09
C LEU A 119 -0.97 0.51 10.14
N GLY A 120 -2.25 0.42 9.81
CA GLY A 120 -3.35 0.68 10.73
C GLY A 120 -3.37 -0.31 11.90
N LEU A 121 -3.23 -1.61 11.63
CA LEU A 121 -3.15 -2.65 12.66
C LEU A 121 -1.92 -2.45 13.55
N ALA A 122 -0.75 -2.17 12.96
CA ALA A 122 0.47 -1.90 13.72
C ALA A 122 0.30 -0.69 14.65
N ALA A 123 -0.32 0.38 14.16
CA ALA A 123 -0.60 1.57 14.97
C ALA A 123 -1.56 1.27 16.14
N VAL A 124 -2.61 0.50 15.90
CA VAL A 124 -3.55 0.08 16.97
C VAL A 124 -2.85 -0.76 18.02
N PHE A 125 -2.02 -1.73 17.63
CA PHE A 125 -1.28 -2.58 18.56
C PHE A 125 -0.28 -1.76 19.40
N ALA A 126 0.46 -0.86 18.76
CA ALA A 126 1.42 -0.01 19.46
C ALA A 126 0.72 1.00 20.40
N ALA A 127 -0.34 1.67 19.95
CA ALA A 127 -1.10 2.61 20.76
C ALA A 127 -1.85 1.95 21.92
N GLY A 128 -2.27 0.69 21.72
CA GLY A 128 -2.94 -0.13 22.77
C GLY A 128 -1.99 -0.75 23.79
N GLY A 129 -0.67 -0.57 23.63
CA GLY A 129 0.34 -1.15 24.53
C GLY A 129 0.48 -2.68 24.42
N MET A 130 -0.05 -3.28 23.34
CA MET A 130 0.04 -4.73 23.11
C MET A 130 1.40 -5.15 22.55
N ALA A 131 2.13 -4.22 21.93
CA ALA A 131 3.48 -4.41 21.40
C ALA A 131 4.23 -3.07 21.35
N GLU A 132 5.55 -3.10 21.49
CA GLU A 132 6.40 -1.90 21.42
C GLU A 132 7.00 -1.67 20.03
N ARG A 133 7.24 -2.75 19.30
CA ARG A 133 7.92 -2.76 17.98
C ARG A 133 7.15 -3.64 17.03
N VAL A 134 6.35 -3.00 16.20
CA VAL A 134 5.44 -3.67 15.28
C VAL A 134 5.89 -3.39 13.84
N LEU A 135 6.09 -4.43 13.05
CA LEU A 135 6.31 -4.28 11.61
C LEU A 135 4.98 -4.26 10.87
N ALA A 136 4.86 -3.32 9.94
CA ALA A 136 3.82 -3.24 8.93
C ALA A 136 4.46 -3.32 7.55
N LEU A 137 4.10 -4.29 6.73
CA LEU A 137 4.70 -4.45 5.41
C LEU A 137 3.77 -5.12 4.41
N THR A 138 4.07 -4.90 3.15
CA THR A 138 3.46 -5.61 2.03
C THR A 138 4.36 -5.58 0.80
N SER A 139 4.02 -6.40 -0.17
CA SER A 139 4.68 -6.46 -1.48
C SER A 139 3.70 -6.83 -2.58
N SER A 140 4.19 -6.72 -3.80
CA SER A 140 3.66 -7.41 -4.96
C SER A 140 4.80 -7.69 -5.94
N HIS A 141 4.61 -8.74 -6.76
CA HIS A 141 5.48 -9.06 -7.89
C HIS A 141 4.63 -9.20 -9.13
N PHE A 142 5.00 -8.50 -10.20
CA PHE A 142 4.22 -8.46 -11.44
C PHE A 142 3.75 -9.84 -11.90
N CYS A 143 4.68 -10.75 -12.16
CA CYS A 143 4.33 -12.07 -12.68
C CYS A 143 3.54 -12.92 -11.68
N ALA A 144 3.92 -12.93 -10.40
CA ALA A 144 3.25 -13.73 -9.37
C ALA A 144 1.79 -13.30 -9.17
N ALA A 145 1.52 -11.99 -9.22
CA ALA A 145 0.17 -11.45 -9.08
C ALA A 145 -0.63 -11.57 -10.38
N GLU A 146 -0.09 -11.11 -11.52
CA GLU A 146 -0.87 -10.99 -12.75
C GLU A 146 -1.26 -12.35 -13.36
N ARG A 147 -0.49 -13.40 -13.16
CA ARG A 147 -0.87 -14.74 -13.61
C ARG A 147 -2.16 -15.28 -12.98
N GLN A 148 -2.64 -14.67 -11.91
CA GLN A 148 -3.89 -15.06 -11.27
C GLN A 148 -5.14 -14.60 -12.05
N PHE A 149 -5.00 -13.59 -12.91
CA PHE A 149 -6.10 -13.04 -13.70
C PHE A 149 -5.77 -12.78 -15.18
N ARG A 150 -4.49 -12.87 -15.57
CA ARG A 150 -4.03 -12.78 -16.96
C ARG A 150 -3.36 -14.08 -17.35
N THR A 151 -4.14 -15.04 -17.84
CA THR A 151 -3.63 -16.37 -18.21
C THR A 151 -3.95 -16.72 -19.65
N PRO A 152 -2.98 -17.28 -20.38
CA PRO A 152 -1.58 -17.44 -20.00
C PRO A 152 -0.82 -16.10 -20.05
N LEU A 153 -0.02 -15.82 -19.02
CA LEU A 153 0.74 -14.57 -18.91
C LEU A 153 1.73 -14.40 -20.07
N GLU A 154 2.31 -15.49 -20.53
CA GLU A 154 3.29 -15.57 -21.63
C GLU A 154 2.69 -15.20 -22.99
N TYR A 155 1.38 -15.17 -23.12
CA TYR A 155 0.71 -14.77 -24.36
C TYR A 155 0.99 -13.30 -24.73
N GLY A 156 1.30 -12.46 -23.73
CA GLY A 156 1.76 -11.09 -23.94
C GLY A 156 0.72 -10.18 -24.63
N ALA A 157 -0.58 -10.44 -24.40
CA ALA A 157 -1.66 -9.65 -25.00
C ALA A 157 -1.50 -8.14 -24.72
N LYS A 158 -1.84 -7.32 -25.70
CA LYS A 158 -1.84 -5.87 -25.56
C LYS A 158 -2.79 -5.46 -24.42
N ARG A 159 -2.28 -4.66 -23.50
CA ARG A 159 -3.07 -4.13 -22.38
C ARG A 159 -4.08 -3.09 -22.88
N THR A 160 -5.25 -3.09 -22.29
CA THR A 160 -6.26 -2.04 -22.52
C THR A 160 -5.77 -0.71 -21.90
N PRO A 161 -6.24 0.45 -22.39
CA PRO A 161 -5.87 1.74 -21.82
C PRO A 161 -6.26 1.92 -20.35
N THR A 162 -7.26 1.17 -19.86
CA THR A 162 -7.73 1.19 -18.48
C THR A 162 -6.90 0.29 -17.54
N ALA A 163 -6.12 -0.64 -18.10
CA ALA A 163 -5.30 -1.58 -17.33
C ALA A 163 -4.16 -0.85 -16.62
N GLN A 164 -3.77 -1.40 -15.47
CA GLN A 164 -2.65 -0.92 -14.69
C GLN A 164 -1.52 -1.95 -14.67
N TRP A 165 -0.32 -1.52 -14.32
CA TRP A 165 0.86 -2.37 -14.17
C TRP A 165 1.07 -2.74 -12.72
N THR A 166 1.03 -4.03 -12.39
CA THR A 166 1.34 -4.48 -11.04
C THR A 166 2.81 -4.23 -10.70
N ALA A 167 3.06 -3.44 -9.68
CA ALA A 167 4.41 -3.11 -9.24
C ALA A 167 5.15 -4.34 -8.69
N THR A 168 6.43 -4.46 -9.02
CA THR A 168 7.36 -5.40 -8.40
C THR A 168 8.11 -4.66 -7.32
N ALA A 169 7.47 -4.51 -6.16
CA ALA A 169 7.99 -3.69 -5.07
C ALA A 169 7.53 -4.20 -3.70
N ALA A 170 8.23 -3.76 -2.66
CA ALA A 170 7.87 -3.97 -1.27
C ALA A 170 8.14 -2.71 -0.44
N GLY A 171 7.36 -2.53 0.62
CA GLY A 171 7.62 -1.52 1.63
C GLY A 171 7.45 -2.10 3.03
N ALA A 172 8.28 -1.66 3.97
CA ALA A 172 8.22 -2.03 5.37
C ALA A 172 8.35 -0.79 6.27
N CYS A 173 7.52 -0.73 7.30
CA CYS A 173 7.50 0.30 8.33
C CYS A 173 7.65 -0.34 9.71
N LEU A 174 8.52 0.22 10.55
CA LEU A 174 8.61 -0.11 11.97
C LEU A 174 7.79 0.91 12.75
N VAL A 175 6.70 0.46 13.35
CA VAL A 175 5.82 1.28 14.20
C VAL A 175 6.19 1.06 15.67
N ARG A 176 6.30 2.16 16.42
CA ARG A 176 6.62 2.17 17.84
C ARG A 176 5.57 2.95 18.63
N ALA A 177 5.49 2.67 19.92
CA ALA A 177 4.61 3.40 20.82
C ALA A 177 4.96 4.90 20.86
N HIS A 178 4.01 5.71 21.34
CA HIS A 178 4.16 7.15 21.53
C HIS A 178 5.46 7.53 22.26
N GLY A 179 6.04 8.68 21.88
CA GLY A 179 7.29 9.19 22.45
C GLY A 179 8.56 8.74 21.71
N SER A 180 8.44 7.91 20.69
CA SER A 180 9.55 7.58 19.77
C SER A 180 9.65 8.67 18.69
N ALA A 181 10.88 9.01 18.27
CA ALA A 181 11.08 9.87 17.11
C ALA A 181 10.54 9.19 15.83
N GLY A 182 9.98 9.96 14.93
CA GLY A 182 9.47 9.46 13.65
C GLY A 182 8.22 10.21 13.18
N VAL A 183 7.51 9.61 12.25
CA VAL A 183 6.27 10.14 11.65
C VAL A 183 5.07 9.64 12.46
N PRO A 184 4.31 10.50 13.15
CA PRO A 184 3.18 10.07 13.95
C PRO A 184 2.02 9.57 13.08
N VAL A 185 1.38 8.48 13.52
CA VAL A 185 0.10 8.00 13.01
C VAL A 185 -0.99 8.60 13.88
N LEU A 186 -1.77 9.53 13.32
CA LEU A 186 -2.75 10.31 14.08
C LEU A 186 -4.09 9.60 14.19
N SER A 187 -4.51 8.91 13.13
CA SER A 187 -5.75 8.17 13.09
C SER A 187 -5.73 7.05 12.05
N VAL A 188 -6.67 6.12 12.18
CA VAL A 188 -6.90 5.02 11.24
C VAL A 188 -8.38 4.84 11.01
N THR A 189 -8.79 4.68 9.75
CA THR A 189 -10.15 4.29 9.36
C THR A 189 -10.10 2.99 8.58
N PHE A 190 -10.64 1.93 9.17
CA PHE A 190 -10.81 0.68 8.45
C PHE A 190 -12.02 0.81 7.51
N GLY A 191 -11.79 0.56 6.22
CA GLY A 191 -12.80 0.68 5.19
C GLY A 191 -13.86 -0.40 5.24
N ARG A 192 -14.95 -0.14 4.51
CA ARG A 192 -16.00 -1.13 4.25
C ARG A 192 -15.92 -1.58 2.81
N VAL A 193 -16.19 -2.86 2.59
CA VAL A 193 -16.30 -3.40 1.22
C VAL A 193 -17.43 -2.68 0.49
N GLN A 194 -17.16 -2.23 -0.73
CA GLN A 194 -18.11 -1.63 -1.66
C GLN A 194 -18.13 -2.44 -2.94
N ASP A 195 -19.31 -2.67 -3.48
CA ASP A 195 -19.47 -3.37 -4.74
C ASP A 195 -20.41 -2.59 -5.66
N PHE A 196 -19.89 -2.17 -6.81
CA PHE A 196 -20.61 -1.41 -7.83
C PHE A 196 -20.80 -2.23 -9.11
N ALA A 197 -20.79 -3.54 -8.98
CA ALA A 197 -20.98 -4.49 -10.07
C ALA A 197 -20.00 -4.31 -11.24
N VAL A 198 -18.75 -3.97 -10.95
CA VAL A 198 -17.68 -3.95 -11.95
C VAL A 198 -17.17 -5.36 -12.15
N HIS A 199 -17.15 -5.84 -13.41
CA HIS A 199 -16.71 -7.17 -13.79
C HIS A 199 -15.42 -7.15 -14.64
N ASP A 200 -15.00 -5.97 -15.10
CA ASP A 200 -13.82 -5.84 -15.97
C ASP A 200 -12.51 -5.82 -15.16
N ILE A 201 -11.80 -6.93 -15.20
CA ILE A 201 -10.46 -7.08 -14.57
C ILE A 201 -9.40 -6.12 -15.13
N ASN A 202 -9.66 -5.53 -16.30
CA ASN A 202 -8.77 -4.52 -16.88
C ASN A 202 -9.09 -3.10 -16.43
N ASN A 203 -10.07 -2.92 -15.55
CA ASN A 203 -10.47 -1.62 -15.02
C ASN A 203 -10.63 -1.66 -13.49
N MET A 204 -9.59 -2.07 -12.79
CA MET A 204 -9.61 -2.16 -11.33
C MET A 204 -9.74 -0.81 -10.65
N GLY A 205 -9.26 0.28 -11.26
CA GLY A 205 -9.46 1.64 -10.75
C GLY A 205 -10.94 1.99 -10.57
N ALA A 206 -11.80 1.60 -11.54
CA ALA A 206 -13.24 1.79 -11.41
C ALA A 206 -13.85 0.91 -10.32
N ALA A 207 -13.35 -0.32 -10.10
CA ALA A 207 -13.82 -1.20 -9.04
C ALA A 207 -13.43 -0.69 -7.62
N MET A 208 -12.26 -0.08 -7.48
CA MET A 208 -11.74 0.41 -6.20
C MET A 208 -12.26 1.80 -5.81
N MET A 209 -12.58 2.67 -6.79
CA MET A 209 -12.96 4.05 -6.55
C MET A 209 -14.12 4.21 -5.55
N PRO A 210 -15.22 3.41 -5.62
CA PRO A 210 -16.33 3.54 -4.68
C PRO A 210 -15.92 3.34 -3.22
N ALA A 211 -15.00 2.41 -2.96
CA ALA A 211 -14.48 2.18 -1.62
C ALA A 211 -13.61 3.35 -1.14
N ALA A 212 -12.81 3.95 -2.02
CA ALA A 212 -12.03 5.14 -1.72
C ALA A 212 -12.94 6.31 -1.35
N ALA A 213 -13.93 6.63 -2.17
CA ALA A 213 -14.90 7.70 -1.90
C ALA A 213 -15.65 7.46 -0.59
N SER A 214 -16.18 6.25 -0.39
CA SER A 214 -16.90 5.87 0.83
C SER A 214 -16.05 6.03 2.09
N THR A 215 -14.77 5.66 2.06
CA THR A 215 -13.88 5.78 3.21
C THR A 215 -13.52 7.23 3.50
N LEU A 216 -13.23 8.05 2.48
CA LEU A 216 -12.97 9.48 2.63
C LEU A 216 -14.18 10.22 3.23
N LEU A 217 -15.39 9.99 2.70
CA LEU A 217 -16.61 10.62 3.19
C LEU A 217 -16.85 10.31 4.67
N ARG A 218 -16.68 9.04 5.06
CA ARG A 218 -16.83 8.63 6.46
C ARG A 218 -15.73 9.18 7.35
N TYR A 219 -14.50 9.26 6.85
CA TYR A 219 -13.39 9.87 7.55
C TYR A 219 -13.67 11.36 7.85
N PHE A 220 -14.01 12.14 6.83
CA PHE A 220 -14.31 13.56 6.99
C PHE A 220 -15.50 13.81 7.91
N SER A 221 -16.57 13.04 7.78
CA SER A 221 -17.72 13.08 8.68
C SER A 221 -17.36 12.78 10.14
N ALA A 222 -16.51 11.77 10.37
CA ALA A 222 -16.13 11.35 11.72
C ALA A 222 -15.19 12.35 12.41
N THR A 223 -14.31 12.98 11.65
CA THR A 223 -13.29 13.91 12.17
C THR A 223 -13.72 15.36 12.15
N GLY A 224 -14.73 15.72 11.36
CA GLY A 224 -15.16 17.11 11.14
C GLY A 224 -14.15 17.89 10.28
N THR A 225 -13.34 17.19 9.49
CA THR A 225 -12.36 17.79 8.59
C THR A 225 -12.85 17.76 7.14
N SER A 226 -12.11 18.43 6.27
CA SER A 226 -12.34 18.53 4.83
C SER A 226 -11.03 18.29 4.08
N PRO A 227 -11.04 18.10 2.75
CA PRO A 227 -9.81 17.91 1.98
C PRO A 227 -8.77 19.02 2.19
N GLN A 228 -9.20 20.25 2.39
CA GLN A 228 -8.35 21.44 2.56
C GLN A 228 -7.55 21.45 3.87
N ASP A 229 -7.91 20.61 4.84
CA ASP A 229 -7.19 20.47 6.12
C ASP A 229 -5.90 19.64 5.98
N PHE A 230 -5.61 19.11 4.79
CA PHE A 230 -4.45 18.25 4.51
C PHE A 230 -3.56 18.86 3.44
N ASP A 231 -2.24 18.73 3.60
CA ASP A 231 -1.27 19.11 2.56
C ASP A 231 -1.39 18.24 1.31
N ALA A 232 -1.75 16.97 1.50
CA ALA A 232 -2.02 16.04 0.42
C ALA A 232 -2.90 14.87 0.87
N ILE A 233 -3.67 14.32 -0.07
CA ILE A 233 -4.43 13.08 0.06
C ILE A 233 -3.87 12.10 -0.97
N PHE A 234 -3.28 10.98 -0.51
CA PHE A 234 -2.70 9.97 -1.38
C PHE A 234 -3.61 8.75 -1.45
N THR A 235 -4.00 8.34 -2.67
CA THR A 235 -4.60 7.03 -2.91
C THR A 235 -3.54 6.00 -3.33
N GLY A 236 -3.82 4.72 -3.10
CA GLY A 236 -2.84 3.64 -3.30
C GLY A 236 -2.52 3.34 -4.75
N ASP A 237 -3.54 3.05 -5.53
CA ASP A 237 -3.37 2.55 -6.89
C ASP A 237 -4.66 2.65 -7.73
N LEU A 238 -5.38 3.75 -7.61
CA LEU A 238 -6.54 4.03 -8.46
C LEU A 238 -6.16 4.22 -9.93
N GLY A 239 -4.92 4.64 -10.19
CA GLY A 239 -4.44 5.01 -11.51
C GLY A 239 -5.20 6.21 -12.09
N GLU A 240 -4.95 6.53 -13.35
CA GLU A 240 -5.56 7.70 -14.01
C GLU A 240 -7.10 7.59 -14.08
N VAL A 241 -7.62 6.40 -14.42
CA VAL A 241 -9.07 6.17 -14.56
C VAL A 241 -9.79 6.30 -13.23
N GLY A 242 -9.34 5.57 -12.20
CA GLY A 242 -9.95 5.61 -10.87
C GLY A 242 -9.81 6.98 -10.21
N THR A 243 -8.69 7.69 -10.44
CA THR A 243 -8.47 9.06 -9.98
C THR A 243 -9.51 10.02 -10.57
N THR A 244 -9.72 9.97 -11.88
CA THR A 244 -10.73 10.80 -12.55
C THR A 244 -12.13 10.56 -11.97
N LEU A 245 -12.52 9.30 -11.83
CA LEU A 245 -13.80 8.91 -11.25
C LEU A 245 -13.93 9.37 -9.78
N LEU A 246 -12.87 9.26 -8.98
CA LEU A 246 -12.86 9.73 -7.59
C LEU A 246 -13.06 11.24 -7.52
N HIS A 247 -12.37 12.02 -8.35
CA HIS A 247 -12.52 13.48 -8.39
C HIS A 247 -13.96 13.87 -8.74
N GLU A 248 -14.56 13.24 -9.74
CA GLU A 248 -15.95 13.49 -10.12
C GLU A 248 -16.91 13.16 -8.98
N GLN A 249 -16.71 12.02 -8.30
CA GLN A 249 -17.59 11.60 -7.21
C GLN A 249 -17.47 12.56 -6.01
N MET A 250 -16.25 12.88 -5.59
CA MET A 250 -16.04 13.76 -4.45
C MET A 250 -16.49 15.20 -4.70
N ALA A 251 -16.37 15.69 -5.94
CA ALA A 251 -16.93 16.99 -6.33
C ALA A 251 -18.46 17.03 -6.24
N LYS A 252 -19.16 15.95 -6.60
CA LYS A 252 -20.62 15.82 -6.44
C LYS A 252 -21.04 15.84 -4.97
N GLU A 253 -20.19 15.36 -4.07
CA GLU A 253 -20.40 15.39 -2.61
C GLU A 253 -20.03 16.74 -1.99
N GLY A 254 -19.56 17.73 -2.79
CA GLY A 254 -19.15 19.03 -2.33
C GLY A 254 -17.78 19.07 -1.65
N LEU A 255 -16.96 18.03 -1.87
CA LEU A 255 -15.62 17.86 -1.28
C LEU A 255 -14.56 17.67 -2.38
N PRO A 256 -14.27 18.69 -3.22
CA PRO A 256 -13.29 18.57 -4.29
C PRO A 256 -11.90 18.25 -3.74
N LEU A 257 -11.16 17.39 -4.44
CA LEU A 257 -9.86 16.88 -4.02
C LEU A 257 -8.71 17.56 -4.79
N ASP A 258 -8.53 18.86 -4.62
CA ASP A 258 -7.51 19.64 -5.36
C ASP A 258 -6.06 19.25 -4.98
N ASN A 259 -5.86 18.67 -3.79
CA ASN A 259 -4.58 18.23 -3.25
C ASN A 259 -4.35 16.71 -3.35
N HIS A 260 -5.15 16.01 -4.16
CA HIS A 260 -5.07 14.57 -4.35
C HIS A 260 -3.89 14.15 -5.23
N LYS A 261 -3.29 13.02 -4.90
CA LYS A 261 -2.27 12.31 -5.68
C LYS A 261 -2.49 10.81 -5.59
N ASP A 262 -2.28 10.11 -6.69
CA ASP A 262 -2.37 8.64 -6.70
C ASP A 262 -0.98 8.01 -6.78
N CYS A 263 -0.71 7.01 -5.93
CA CYS A 263 0.60 6.35 -5.89
C CYS A 263 0.90 5.61 -7.19
N GLY A 264 -0.12 5.04 -7.86
CA GLY A 264 0.05 4.41 -9.17
C GLY A 264 0.48 5.38 -10.26
N CYS A 265 -0.02 6.63 -10.20
CA CYS A 265 0.40 7.71 -11.10
C CYS A 265 1.76 8.32 -10.72
N LEU A 266 2.20 8.17 -9.46
CA LEU A 266 3.51 8.69 -9.01
C LEU A 266 4.67 7.73 -9.23
N LEU A 267 4.42 6.42 -9.20
CA LEU A 267 5.47 5.40 -9.24
C LEU A 267 6.08 5.26 -10.63
N TYR A 268 5.29 5.43 -11.68
CA TYR A 268 5.70 5.25 -13.07
C TYR A 268 5.45 6.50 -13.91
N ASP A 269 6.24 6.64 -14.96
CA ASP A 269 5.94 7.57 -16.05
C ASP A 269 5.02 6.87 -17.06
N THR A 270 3.74 7.24 -17.06
CA THR A 270 2.71 6.65 -17.92
C THR A 270 2.98 6.85 -19.41
N ASN A 271 3.77 7.88 -19.76
CA ASN A 271 4.09 8.19 -21.16
C ASN A 271 5.21 7.29 -21.74
N SER A 272 6.21 6.95 -20.91
CA SER A 272 7.43 6.27 -21.38
C SER A 272 7.54 4.81 -20.95
N GLN A 273 6.93 4.41 -19.83
CA GLN A 273 7.11 3.06 -19.25
C GLN A 273 6.06 2.02 -19.67
N ASN A 274 5.11 2.38 -20.54
CA ASN A 274 4.07 1.46 -21.06
C ASN A 274 3.25 0.78 -19.95
N VAL A 275 2.81 1.55 -18.95
CA VAL A 275 2.01 1.07 -17.80
C VAL A 275 0.52 1.37 -17.94
N GLN A 276 0.09 1.96 -19.08
CA GLN A 276 -1.28 2.36 -19.38
C GLN A 276 -1.82 3.34 -18.33
N ALA A 277 -2.83 2.96 -17.54
CA ALA A 277 -3.46 3.82 -16.55
C ALA A 277 -2.61 4.00 -15.25
N GLY A 278 -1.37 3.53 -15.23
CA GLY A 278 -0.46 3.70 -14.09
C GLY A 278 -0.12 2.39 -13.36
N GLY A 279 0.42 2.51 -12.17
CA GLY A 279 0.78 1.39 -11.31
C GLY A 279 -0.40 0.81 -10.54
N SER A 280 -0.27 -0.44 -10.13
CA SER A 280 -1.19 -1.17 -9.26
C SER A 280 -0.43 -2.08 -8.30
N GLY A 281 -1.15 -2.67 -7.37
CA GLY A 281 -0.62 -3.68 -6.47
C GLY A 281 -0.24 -3.14 -5.09
N ALA A 282 -0.21 -4.03 -4.11
CA ALA A 282 0.11 -3.68 -2.73
C ALA A 282 1.52 -3.08 -2.59
N GLY A 283 2.49 -3.57 -3.40
CA GLY A 283 3.83 -3.02 -3.48
C GLY A 283 3.89 -1.59 -4.03
N CYS A 284 2.92 -1.19 -4.87
CA CYS A 284 2.86 0.17 -5.42
C CYS A 284 2.68 1.22 -4.32
N SER A 285 1.61 1.11 -3.54
CA SER A 285 1.32 2.02 -2.42
C SER A 285 2.39 1.97 -1.34
N ALA A 286 2.94 0.77 -1.06
CA ALA A 286 4.01 0.57 -0.09
C ALA A 286 5.31 1.27 -0.50
N ALA A 287 5.72 1.14 -1.76
CA ALA A 287 6.91 1.79 -2.29
C ALA A 287 6.81 3.32 -2.25
N VAL A 288 5.66 3.88 -2.65
CA VAL A 288 5.45 5.35 -2.62
C VAL A 288 5.35 5.86 -1.19
N LEU A 289 4.69 5.13 -0.29
CA LEU A 289 4.65 5.48 1.13
C LEU A 289 6.06 5.58 1.71
N CYS A 290 6.86 4.49 1.57
CA CYS A 290 8.19 4.38 2.15
C CYS A 290 9.25 5.22 1.41
N GLY A 291 9.15 5.31 0.07
CA GLY A 291 10.15 6.02 -0.75
C GLY A 291 9.91 7.53 -0.88
N LYS A 292 8.66 8.00 -0.67
CA LYS A 292 8.32 9.41 -0.91
C LYS A 292 7.54 10.05 0.24
N ILE A 293 6.42 9.50 0.66
CA ILE A 293 5.51 10.17 1.59
C ILE A 293 6.15 10.31 2.98
N LEU A 294 6.65 9.22 3.56
CA LEU A 294 7.31 9.24 4.86
C LEU A 294 8.59 10.10 4.86
N PRO A 295 9.48 10.04 3.86
CA PRO A 295 10.59 10.97 3.74
C PRO A 295 10.17 12.45 3.70
N MET A 296 9.11 12.81 2.97
CA MET A 296 8.61 14.18 2.89
C MET A 296 8.05 14.67 4.24
N LEU A 297 7.34 13.81 4.97
CA LEU A 297 6.85 14.09 6.32
C LEU A 297 8.02 14.25 7.31
N ALA A 298 9.01 13.37 7.24
CA ALA A 298 10.20 13.43 8.09
C ALA A 298 11.05 14.67 7.83
N ALA A 299 11.09 15.14 6.58
CA ALA A 299 11.80 16.37 6.20
C ALA A 299 10.99 17.66 6.45
N GLY A 300 9.76 17.57 6.97
CA GLY A 300 8.87 18.72 7.20
C GLY A 300 8.33 19.37 5.93
N GLN A 301 8.45 18.70 4.77
CA GLN A 301 7.89 19.15 3.49
C GLN A 301 6.37 18.97 3.42
N LEU A 302 5.85 18.00 4.18
CA LEU A 302 4.44 17.77 4.44
C LEU A 302 4.25 17.73 5.97
N ARG A 303 3.09 18.19 6.44
CA ARG A 303 2.75 18.27 7.87
C ARG A 303 1.59 17.38 8.25
N ARG A 304 0.65 17.19 7.31
CA ARG A 304 -0.55 16.40 7.55
C ARG A 304 -1.06 15.82 6.24
N VAL A 305 -1.13 14.50 6.16
CA VAL A 305 -1.58 13.80 4.97
C VAL A 305 -2.56 12.69 5.30
N LEU A 306 -3.43 12.36 4.34
CA LEU A 306 -4.16 11.10 4.32
C LEU A 306 -3.46 10.13 3.36
N PHE A 307 -3.19 8.93 3.83
CA PHE A 307 -2.74 7.80 3.01
C PHE A 307 -3.86 6.77 2.96
N LEU A 308 -4.49 6.62 1.79
CA LEU A 308 -5.64 5.78 1.55
C LEU A 308 -5.27 4.68 0.54
N ALA A 309 -4.80 3.54 1.01
CA ALA A 309 -4.55 2.42 0.11
C ALA A 309 -5.86 1.74 -0.30
N THR A 310 -5.97 1.43 -1.59
CA THR A 310 -7.15 0.89 -2.26
C THR A 310 -6.92 -0.55 -2.68
N GLY A 311 -7.94 -1.39 -2.72
CA GLY A 311 -7.81 -2.80 -3.08
C GLY A 311 -9.04 -3.33 -3.81
N ALA A 312 -8.81 -4.10 -4.87
CA ALA A 312 -9.81 -4.89 -5.58
C ALA A 312 -9.82 -6.32 -5.03
N LEU A 313 -10.89 -6.70 -4.35
CA LEU A 313 -11.02 -8.00 -3.69
C LEU A 313 -11.47 -9.06 -4.70
N MET A 314 -10.57 -9.44 -5.58
CA MET A 314 -10.79 -10.41 -6.64
C MET A 314 -9.96 -11.67 -6.37
N SER A 315 -10.51 -12.82 -6.70
CA SER A 315 -9.77 -14.07 -6.80
C SER A 315 -9.99 -14.70 -8.18
N GLN A 316 -9.07 -15.56 -8.61
CA GLN A 316 -9.25 -16.32 -9.84
C GLN A 316 -10.57 -17.11 -9.84
N THR A 317 -10.95 -17.69 -8.70
CA THR A 317 -12.17 -18.45 -8.56
C THR A 317 -13.43 -17.58 -8.77
N THR A 318 -13.50 -16.44 -8.07
CA THR A 318 -14.68 -15.55 -8.20
C THR A 318 -14.78 -14.96 -9.60
N PHE A 319 -13.66 -14.58 -10.21
CA PHE A 319 -13.60 -14.12 -11.59
C PHE A 319 -14.14 -15.17 -12.58
N LEU A 320 -13.69 -16.43 -12.47
CA LEU A 320 -14.16 -17.51 -13.34
C LEU A 320 -15.63 -17.89 -13.11
N GLN A 321 -16.18 -17.57 -11.95
CA GLN A 321 -17.59 -17.72 -11.62
C GLN A 321 -18.46 -16.55 -12.14
N GLY A 322 -17.86 -15.51 -12.69
CA GLY A 322 -18.56 -14.33 -13.21
C GLY A 322 -19.01 -13.35 -12.14
N GLU A 323 -18.44 -13.42 -10.92
CA GLU A 323 -18.74 -12.49 -9.84
C GLU A 323 -18.17 -11.09 -10.15
N SER A 324 -18.75 -10.07 -9.54
CA SER A 324 -18.24 -8.70 -9.55
C SER A 324 -16.93 -8.57 -8.74
N ILE A 325 -16.25 -7.44 -8.89
CA ILE A 325 -15.01 -7.12 -8.19
C ILE A 325 -15.32 -6.11 -7.08
N PRO A 326 -15.51 -6.54 -5.82
CA PRO A 326 -15.71 -5.62 -4.72
C PRO A 326 -14.43 -4.86 -4.42
N GLY A 327 -14.55 -3.59 -3.99
CA GLY A 327 -13.43 -2.76 -3.57
C GLY A 327 -13.39 -2.57 -2.05
N ILE A 328 -12.20 -2.32 -1.51
CA ILE A 328 -11.96 -1.89 -0.14
C ILE A 328 -10.92 -0.78 -0.12
N ALA A 329 -10.97 0.12 0.88
CA ALA A 329 -9.95 1.14 1.07
C ALA A 329 -9.79 1.46 2.55
N HIS A 330 -8.54 1.39 3.04
CA HIS A 330 -8.20 1.75 4.40
C HIS A 330 -7.44 3.09 4.42
N CYS A 331 -7.75 3.96 5.38
CA CYS A 331 -7.15 5.28 5.48
C CYS A 331 -6.32 5.42 6.76
N VAL A 332 -5.12 5.95 6.62
CA VAL A 332 -4.22 6.30 7.72
C VAL A 332 -3.89 7.78 7.63
N GLU A 333 -4.11 8.52 8.69
CA GLU A 333 -3.68 9.90 8.82
C GLU A 333 -2.28 9.94 9.41
N LEU A 334 -1.37 10.64 8.72
CA LEU A 334 0.02 10.79 9.12
C LEU A 334 0.32 12.27 9.37
N GLY A 335 1.03 12.55 10.47
CA GLY A 335 1.50 13.89 10.84
C GLY A 335 2.95 14.14 10.40
N GLY A 336 3.39 15.40 10.47
CA GLY A 336 4.81 15.72 10.35
C GLY A 336 5.62 15.11 11.49
N ALA A 337 6.90 14.81 11.25
CA ALA A 337 7.76 14.19 12.25
C ALA A 337 7.92 15.07 13.51
N VAL A 338 8.00 14.40 14.65
CA VAL A 338 8.25 14.98 15.98
C VAL A 338 9.60 14.54 16.50
#